data_9744b8174a10208431859989ff14e0ce
#
_entry.id   9744b8174a10208431859989ff14e0ce
#
_cell.length_a   1.000
_cell.length_b   1.000
_cell.length_c   1.000
_cell.angle_alpha   90.00
_cell.angle_beta   90.00
_cell.angle_gamma   90.00
#
_symmetry.space_group_name_H-M   'P 1'
#
loop_
_entity.id
_entity.type
_entity.pdbx_description
1 polymer ?
#
loop_
_entity_poly.entity_id
_entity_poly.type
_entity_poly.pdbx_seq_one_letter_code
_entity_poly.pdbx_strand_id
1 'polypeptide(L)'
;MPGSSLPHDSPVPPFPRVALVSSHLGRWPHRRTDWFAALSTACNQLLAVGSRLLFVAGTTTAPYLARCGKLFGHRVETLDSTGVSREDRDQLSVSNADVIIALAVGNRSRTRSLIQRVLEAPPESRPPVWFAHSTSLVSREIAEKWTTQGARPFDPSTRRWPDPPVAEGAIRLATDRMVESGDWLVHCTRESAGRWPGQPQNEYLDDLILGRNSADHSVQATLRKILVERRLRAVSRPVRGLPPAVSFSASPLEELLTRRVFRGHRGRWDFEPYGLAISRAWLAARGARPVVYRRPKDLRGDDPFEQPTESRGPRRRLDWTSEEEWRHPGDVDLSSLSASQGLVLVHRDSDLRYVAGFSRWPVLVLGHFRQDTSAVQ
;
A
#
# COMPACT_ATOMS: atom_id res chain seq x y z
N MET A 1 16.09 14.89 25.87
CA MET A 1 15.33 14.27 26.97
C MET A 1 15.77 12.82 27.05
N PRO A 2 16.34 12.34 28.18
CA PRO A 2 16.77 10.94 28.31
C PRO A 2 15.54 10.03 28.38
N GLY A 3 15.64 8.90 27.68
CA GLY A 3 14.57 7.93 27.51
C GLY A 3 13.99 7.41 28.82
N SER A 4 12.67 7.27 28.86
CA SER A 4 11.98 6.51 29.89
C SER A 4 12.32 5.02 29.71
N SER A 5 13.41 4.60 30.35
CA SER A 5 13.70 3.19 30.58
C SER A 5 12.54 2.57 31.37
N LEU A 6 12.22 1.32 31.08
CA LEU A 6 11.21 0.54 31.78
C LEU A 6 11.34 0.72 33.30
N PRO A 7 10.28 1.17 34.02
CA PRO A 7 10.34 1.23 35.48
C PRO A 7 10.42 -0.18 36.05
N HIS A 8 11.43 -0.41 36.90
CA HIS A 8 11.74 -1.66 37.56
C HIS A 8 10.70 -1.95 38.67
N ASP A 9 9.68 -2.79 38.38
CA ASP A 9 8.83 -3.35 39.45
C ASP A 9 8.57 -4.86 39.32
N SER A 10 9.29 -5.54 38.45
CA SER A 10 9.42 -7.00 38.43
C SER A 10 10.75 -7.33 37.74
N PRO A 11 11.47 -8.38 38.15
CA PRO A 11 12.76 -8.72 37.55
C PRO A 11 12.56 -9.24 36.13
N VAL A 12 12.45 -8.33 35.16
CA VAL A 12 12.51 -8.69 33.74
C VAL A 12 13.95 -9.15 33.47
N PRO A 13 14.16 -10.35 32.87
CA PRO A 13 15.49 -10.81 32.57
C PRO A 13 16.22 -9.82 31.66
N PRO A 14 17.57 -9.72 31.73
CA PRO A 14 18.36 -8.72 30.99
C PRO A 14 18.14 -8.78 29.47
N PHE A 15 17.66 -9.91 28.95
CA PHE A 15 17.30 -10.12 27.53
C PHE A 15 15.94 -10.84 27.46
N PRO A 16 14.83 -10.12 27.67
CA PRO A 16 13.51 -10.72 27.72
C PRO A 16 13.09 -11.34 26.38
N ARG A 17 12.29 -12.38 26.47
CA ARG A 17 11.53 -12.94 25.35
C ARG A 17 10.29 -12.10 25.14
N VAL A 18 10.14 -11.55 23.96
CA VAL A 18 9.11 -10.54 23.65
C VAL A 18 8.14 -11.08 22.61
N ALA A 19 6.87 -11.13 22.94
CA ALA A 19 5.80 -11.35 22.00
C ALA A 19 5.27 -10.02 21.45
N LEU A 20 5.45 -9.78 20.15
CA LEU A 20 4.81 -8.69 19.42
C LEU A 20 3.56 -9.23 18.74
N VAL A 21 2.39 -8.82 19.20
CA VAL A 21 1.10 -9.31 18.69
C VAL A 21 0.29 -8.20 18.03
N SER A 22 -0.48 -8.55 17.03
CA SER A 22 -1.29 -7.59 16.29
C SER A 22 -2.46 -8.24 15.57
N SER A 23 -3.58 -7.54 15.52
CA SER A 23 -4.64 -7.83 14.56
C SER A 23 -4.13 -7.70 13.11
N HIS A 24 -4.89 -8.22 12.17
CA HIS A 24 -4.50 -8.26 10.76
C HIS A 24 -4.19 -6.86 10.18
N LEU A 25 -3.05 -6.74 9.49
CA LEU A 25 -2.56 -5.49 8.93
C LEU A 25 -3.32 -5.02 7.68
N GLY A 26 -4.01 -5.93 7.00
CA GLY A 26 -4.70 -5.66 5.75
C GLY A 26 -3.83 -5.91 4.51
N ARG A 27 -4.40 -5.59 3.33
CA ARG A 27 -3.75 -5.85 2.03
C ARG A 27 -2.69 -4.81 1.68
N TRP A 28 -2.77 -3.61 2.26
CA TRP A 28 -2.00 -2.43 1.88
C TRP A 28 -1.11 -1.96 3.04
N PRO A 29 0.05 -2.60 3.28
CA PRO A 29 0.90 -2.25 4.42
C PRO A 29 1.32 -0.78 4.41
N HIS A 30 1.64 -0.20 3.27
CA HIS A 30 2.06 1.20 3.16
C HIS A 30 0.99 2.23 3.61
N ARG A 31 -0.28 1.83 3.74
CA ARG A 31 -1.34 2.67 4.34
C ARG A 31 -1.34 2.62 5.87
N ARG A 32 -0.50 1.81 6.49
CA ARG A 32 -0.46 1.56 7.92
C ARG A 32 0.78 2.15 8.58
N THR A 33 1.05 3.43 8.28
CA THR A 33 2.18 4.19 8.83
C THR A 33 2.18 4.19 10.35
N ASP A 34 1.00 4.29 10.96
CA ASP A 34 0.76 4.22 12.39
C ASP A 34 1.23 2.89 13.01
N TRP A 35 0.92 1.78 12.32
CA TRP A 35 1.33 0.45 12.75
C TRP A 35 2.85 0.26 12.69
N PHE A 36 3.49 0.71 11.62
CA PHE A 36 4.95 0.66 11.49
C PHE A 36 5.65 1.61 12.46
N ALA A 37 5.03 2.75 12.77
CA ALA A 37 5.50 3.63 13.81
C ALA A 37 5.48 2.93 15.18
N ALA A 38 4.37 2.24 15.52
CA ALA A 38 4.26 1.49 16.75
C ALA A 38 5.29 0.35 16.82
N LEU A 39 5.45 -0.42 15.74
CA LEU A 39 6.46 -1.49 15.66
C LEU A 39 7.88 -0.97 15.87
N SER A 40 8.23 0.11 15.19
CA SER A 40 9.55 0.71 15.29
C SER A 40 9.81 1.32 16.68
N THR A 41 8.82 2.01 17.26
CA THR A 41 8.91 2.55 18.62
C THR A 41 9.08 1.42 19.63
N ALA A 42 8.30 0.34 19.51
CA ALA A 42 8.44 -0.81 20.40
C ALA A 42 9.86 -1.40 20.34
N CYS A 43 10.38 -1.65 19.15
CA CYS A 43 11.70 -2.27 18.99
C CYS A 43 12.87 -1.32 19.31
N ASN A 44 12.73 -0.02 19.07
CA ASN A 44 13.85 0.93 19.21
C ASN A 44 13.90 1.66 20.56
N GLN A 45 12.75 1.84 21.20
CA GLN A 45 12.66 2.70 22.40
C GLN A 45 12.21 1.95 23.66
N LEU A 46 11.37 0.91 23.53
CA LEU A 46 10.87 0.19 24.69
C LEU A 46 11.74 -1.01 25.08
N LEU A 47 12.32 -1.68 24.09
CA LEU A 47 13.08 -2.89 24.31
C LEU A 47 14.57 -2.61 24.46
N ALA A 48 15.20 -3.26 25.43
CA ALA A 48 16.65 -3.26 25.55
C ALA A 48 17.28 -3.98 24.35
N VAL A 49 18.41 -3.45 23.84
CA VAL A 49 19.20 -4.10 22.79
C VAL A 49 19.58 -5.51 23.25
N GLY A 50 19.41 -6.50 22.35
CA GLY A 50 19.65 -7.91 22.67
C GLY A 50 18.40 -8.69 23.14
N SER A 51 17.25 -8.03 23.35
CA SER A 51 15.97 -8.71 23.61
C SER A 51 15.68 -9.77 22.53
N ARG A 52 14.93 -10.81 22.87
CA ARG A 52 14.59 -11.92 21.98
C ARG A 52 13.17 -11.75 21.44
N LEU A 53 13.04 -11.41 20.18
CA LEU A 53 11.75 -11.31 19.49
C LEU A 53 11.25 -12.72 19.16
N LEU A 54 10.11 -13.12 19.72
CA LEU A 54 9.52 -14.43 19.45
C LEU A 54 8.88 -14.46 18.06
N PHE A 55 9.39 -15.32 17.21
CA PHE A 55 8.90 -15.51 15.85
C PHE A 55 8.06 -16.79 15.77
N VAL A 56 6.80 -16.61 15.34
CA VAL A 56 5.91 -17.72 14.97
C VAL A 56 5.44 -17.51 13.54
N ALA A 57 5.74 -18.45 12.65
CA ALA A 57 5.37 -18.35 11.25
C ALA A 57 3.86 -18.17 11.07
N GLY A 58 3.46 -17.22 10.20
CA GLY A 58 2.05 -16.95 9.88
C GLY A 58 1.31 -16.01 10.83
N THR A 59 1.98 -15.44 11.85
CA THR A 59 1.46 -14.30 12.62
C THR A 59 1.56 -13.00 11.79
N THR A 60 0.81 -11.97 12.17
CA THR A 60 0.83 -10.68 11.48
C THR A 60 2.19 -9.99 11.53
N THR A 61 2.92 -10.16 12.63
CA THR A 61 4.22 -9.53 12.87
C THR A 61 5.39 -10.30 12.26
N ALA A 62 5.25 -11.60 12.06
CA ALA A 62 6.34 -12.50 11.60
C ALA A 62 7.15 -11.97 10.40
N PRO A 63 6.57 -11.44 9.32
CA PRO A 63 7.35 -10.98 8.17
C PRO A 63 8.34 -9.87 8.49
N TYR A 64 8.12 -9.13 9.59
CA TYR A 64 8.89 -7.94 9.96
C TYR A 64 9.94 -8.23 11.05
N LEU A 65 9.76 -9.27 11.88
CA LEU A 65 10.60 -9.50 13.08
C LEU A 65 12.07 -9.72 12.76
N ALA A 66 12.40 -10.45 11.69
CA ALA A 66 13.79 -10.68 11.26
C ALA A 66 14.48 -9.36 10.89
N ARG A 67 13.73 -8.43 10.29
CA ARG A 67 14.25 -7.09 9.94
C ARG A 67 14.39 -6.21 11.18
N CYS A 68 13.40 -6.23 12.07
CA CYS A 68 13.48 -5.53 13.35
C CYS A 68 14.69 -6.00 14.17
N GLY A 69 14.94 -7.31 14.23
CA GLY A 69 16.12 -7.87 14.89
C GLY A 69 17.41 -7.26 14.35
N LYS A 70 17.57 -7.23 13.02
CA LYS A 70 18.75 -6.68 12.37
C LYS A 70 18.86 -5.14 12.52
N LEU A 71 17.75 -4.42 12.40
CA LEU A 71 17.74 -2.95 12.42
C LEU A 71 17.97 -2.39 13.84
N PHE A 72 17.47 -3.08 14.87
CA PHE A 72 17.45 -2.58 16.25
C PHE A 72 18.32 -3.41 17.22
N GLY A 73 19.09 -4.37 16.72
CA GLY A 73 20.02 -5.14 17.53
C GLY A 73 19.37 -6.21 18.42
N HIS A 74 18.19 -6.74 18.04
CA HIS A 74 17.51 -7.81 18.76
C HIS A 74 17.82 -9.18 18.16
N ARG A 75 17.71 -10.21 18.98
CA ARG A 75 17.75 -11.60 18.52
C ARG A 75 16.35 -12.04 18.10
N VAL A 76 16.25 -12.93 17.13
CA VAL A 76 14.98 -13.55 16.73
C VAL A 76 15.00 -15.02 17.15
N GLU A 77 14.07 -15.39 18.01
CA GLU A 77 13.89 -16.76 18.50
C GLU A 77 12.67 -17.36 17.81
N THR A 78 12.90 -18.38 16.99
CA THR A 78 11.82 -19.08 16.29
C THR A 78 11.21 -20.13 17.20
N LEU A 79 9.88 -20.05 17.37
CA LEU A 79 9.11 -21.08 18.06
C LEU A 79 8.57 -22.09 17.05
N ASP A 80 8.66 -23.37 17.40
CA ASP A 80 8.04 -24.41 16.59
C ASP A 80 6.52 -24.31 16.64
N SER A 81 5.92 -24.15 15.48
CA SER A 81 4.47 -24.07 15.31
C SER A 81 3.87 -25.27 14.60
N THR A 82 4.60 -26.40 14.55
CA THR A 82 4.12 -27.63 13.98
C THR A 82 2.88 -28.11 14.74
N GLY A 83 1.80 -28.40 14.01
CA GLY A 83 0.52 -28.77 14.60
C GLY A 83 -0.29 -27.65 15.26
N VAL A 84 0.24 -26.43 15.32
CA VAL A 84 -0.48 -25.26 15.87
C VAL A 84 -1.36 -24.65 14.80
N SER A 85 -2.66 -24.50 15.08
CA SER A 85 -3.59 -23.84 14.16
C SER A 85 -3.15 -22.40 13.89
N ARG A 86 -3.46 -21.87 12.71
CA ARG A 86 -3.15 -20.47 12.37
C ARG A 86 -3.69 -19.49 13.42
N GLU A 87 -4.78 -19.87 14.07
CA GLU A 87 -5.53 -19.07 15.01
C GLU A 87 -4.87 -18.99 16.37
N ASP A 88 -4.10 -20.03 16.74
CA ASP A 88 -3.45 -20.16 18.06
C ASP A 88 -1.98 -19.72 18.05
N ARG A 89 -1.45 -19.30 16.90
CA ARG A 89 -0.04 -18.89 16.75
C ARG A 89 0.35 -17.69 17.60
N ASP A 90 -0.54 -16.69 17.71
CA ASP A 90 -0.30 -15.56 18.61
C ASP A 90 -0.32 -16.00 20.07
N GLN A 91 -1.16 -16.97 20.44
CA GLN A 91 -1.17 -17.55 21.78
C GLN A 91 0.15 -18.26 22.09
N LEU A 92 0.71 -19.02 21.13
CA LEU A 92 2.02 -19.66 21.31
C LEU A 92 3.11 -18.63 21.62
N SER A 93 3.13 -17.49 20.93
CA SER A 93 4.07 -16.40 21.23
C SER A 93 3.85 -15.83 22.64
N VAL A 94 2.61 -15.57 22.99
CA VAL A 94 2.24 -14.95 24.28
C VAL A 94 2.56 -15.88 25.46
N SER A 95 2.30 -17.18 25.34
CA SER A 95 2.57 -18.16 26.41
C SER A 95 4.06 -18.39 26.68
N ASN A 96 4.94 -17.96 25.77
CA ASN A 96 6.39 -18.11 25.88
C ASN A 96 7.10 -16.77 26.14
N ALA A 97 6.36 -15.69 26.39
CA ALA A 97 6.92 -14.34 26.49
C ALA A 97 7.13 -13.90 27.94
N ASP A 98 8.24 -13.20 28.18
CA ASP A 98 8.50 -12.45 29.40
C ASP A 98 7.88 -11.04 29.35
N VAL A 99 7.61 -10.54 28.13
CA VAL A 99 6.98 -9.24 27.85
C VAL A 99 6.06 -9.36 26.64
N ILE A 100 4.88 -8.74 26.71
CA ILE A 100 3.91 -8.73 25.61
C ILE A 100 3.69 -7.29 25.14
N ILE A 101 3.74 -7.08 23.82
CA ILE A 101 3.47 -5.78 23.19
C ILE A 101 2.39 -5.94 22.13
N ALA A 102 1.25 -5.28 22.34
CA ALA A 102 0.14 -5.22 21.39
C ALA A 102 0.27 -3.98 20.49
N LEU A 103 0.48 -4.19 19.17
CA LEU A 103 0.68 -3.10 18.21
C LEU A 103 -0.65 -2.55 17.68
N ALA A 104 -1.59 -3.42 17.29
CA ALA A 104 -2.91 -3.01 16.86
C ALA A 104 -3.96 -4.06 17.28
N VAL A 105 -5.12 -3.58 17.71
CA VAL A 105 -6.16 -4.45 18.28
C VAL A 105 -7.54 -4.03 17.77
N GLY A 106 -8.10 -4.84 16.91
CA GLY A 106 -9.48 -4.65 16.46
C GLY A 106 -10.49 -5.00 17.53
N ASN A 107 -11.62 -4.28 17.57
CA ASN A 107 -12.66 -4.43 18.61
C ASN A 107 -13.21 -5.86 18.77
N ARG A 108 -13.22 -6.64 17.69
CA ARG A 108 -13.70 -8.04 17.67
C ARG A 108 -12.61 -9.04 17.32
N SER A 109 -11.34 -8.67 17.54
CA SER A 109 -10.20 -9.50 17.16
C SER A 109 -9.88 -10.55 18.22
N ARG A 110 -9.30 -11.66 17.78
CA ARG A 110 -8.74 -12.67 18.67
C ARG A 110 -7.59 -12.13 19.51
N THR A 111 -6.80 -11.21 18.96
CA THR A 111 -5.74 -10.50 19.68
C THR A 111 -6.32 -9.79 20.91
N ARG A 112 -7.50 -9.12 20.79
CA ARG A 112 -8.20 -8.51 21.95
C ARG A 112 -8.49 -9.55 23.02
N SER A 113 -9.12 -10.68 22.65
CA SER A 113 -9.50 -11.74 23.57
C SER A 113 -8.29 -12.40 24.23
N LEU A 114 -7.19 -12.56 23.47
CA LEU A 114 -5.94 -13.12 23.99
C LEU A 114 -5.33 -12.20 25.05
N ILE A 115 -5.14 -10.93 24.77
CA ILE A 115 -4.58 -9.96 25.72
C ILE A 115 -5.50 -9.79 26.92
N GLN A 116 -6.81 -9.76 26.72
CA GLN A 116 -7.79 -9.67 27.83
C GLN A 116 -7.62 -10.84 28.81
N ARG A 117 -7.48 -12.10 28.31
CA ARG A 117 -7.24 -13.27 29.18
C ARG A 117 -5.94 -13.16 29.98
N VAL A 118 -4.87 -12.60 29.36
CA VAL A 118 -3.62 -12.35 30.07
C VAL A 118 -3.82 -11.34 31.19
N LEU A 119 -4.57 -10.28 30.93
CA LEU A 119 -4.81 -9.19 31.90
C LEU A 119 -5.76 -9.61 33.04
N GLU A 120 -6.56 -10.64 32.86
CA GLU A 120 -7.42 -11.24 33.91
C GLU A 120 -6.65 -12.11 34.91
N ALA A 121 -5.42 -12.54 34.56
CA ALA A 121 -4.56 -13.25 35.51
C ALA A 121 -3.98 -12.26 36.57
N PRO A 122 -3.66 -12.77 37.78
CA PRO A 122 -3.06 -11.94 38.83
C PRO A 122 -1.78 -11.24 38.34
N PRO A 123 -1.56 -9.96 38.71
CA PRO A 123 -0.41 -9.17 38.23
C PRO A 123 0.95 -9.83 38.46
N GLU A 124 1.11 -10.53 39.59
CA GLU A 124 2.33 -11.22 39.97
C GLU A 124 2.65 -12.49 39.14
N SER A 125 1.64 -13.04 38.46
CA SER A 125 1.75 -14.29 37.71
C SER A 125 1.78 -14.10 36.20
N ARG A 126 1.68 -12.86 35.71
CA ARG A 126 1.60 -12.57 34.27
C ARG A 126 2.76 -11.69 33.78
N PRO A 127 3.15 -11.84 32.52
CA PRO A 127 4.11 -10.92 31.92
C PRO A 127 3.52 -9.49 31.81
N PRO A 128 4.34 -8.43 31.92
CA PRO A 128 3.92 -7.07 31.65
C PRO A 128 3.42 -6.93 30.23
N VAL A 129 2.28 -6.22 30.10
CA VAL A 129 1.62 -5.97 28.82
C VAL A 129 1.75 -4.49 28.47
N TRP A 130 2.25 -4.23 27.28
CA TRP A 130 2.30 -2.88 26.68
C TRP A 130 1.38 -2.83 25.47
N PHE A 131 0.82 -1.66 25.18
CA PHE A 131 0.00 -1.46 23.98
C PHE A 131 0.22 -0.08 23.37
N ALA A 132 0.11 0.00 22.03
CA ALA A 132 0.25 1.26 21.32
C ALA A 132 -0.95 2.18 21.60
N HIS A 133 -0.67 3.35 22.18
CA HIS A 133 -1.66 4.36 22.54
C HIS A 133 -1.97 5.25 21.32
N SER A 134 -2.80 4.74 20.42
CA SER A 134 -3.31 5.45 19.25
C SER A 134 -4.69 4.93 18.92
N THR A 135 -5.67 5.81 18.74
CA THR A 135 -7.07 5.45 18.45
C THR A 135 -7.24 4.71 17.12
N SER A 136 -6.30 4.86 16.20
CA SER A 136 -6.25 4.11 14.93
C SER A 136 -5.76 2.66 15.09
N LEU A 137 -5.07 2.37 16.20
CA LEU A 137 -4.47 1.06 16.50
C LEU A 137 -5.24 0.30 17.59
N VAL A 138 -5.58 1.00 18.69
CA VAL A 138 -6.34 0.47 19.83
C VAL A 138 -7.43 1.47 20.17
N SER A 139 -8.70 1.05 20.17
CA SER A 139 -9.80 1.96 20.46
C SER A 139 -9.70 2.49 21.89
N ARG A 140 -10.24 3.69 22.13
CA ARG A 140 -10.23 4.34 23.44
C ARG A 140 -10.81 3.45 24.52
N GLU A 141 -11.94 2.79 24.26
CA GLU A 141 -12.60 1.85 25.19
C GLU A 141 -11.67 0.72 25.64
N ILE A 142 -10.94 0.11 24.67
CA ILE A 142 -9.98 -0.98 24.98
C ILE A 142 -8.81 -0.42 25.78
N ALA A 143 -8.27 0.73 25.39
CA ALA A 143 -7.14 1.37 26.04
C ALA A 143 -7.44 1.70 27.50
N GLU A 144 -8.57 2.34 27.79
CA GLU A 144 -9.02 2.67 29.16
C GLU A 144 -9.18 1.41 30.00
N LYS A 145 -9.89 0.39 29.48
CA LYS A 145 -10.07 -0.89 30.17
C LYS A 145 -8.75 -1.57 30.49
N TRP A 146 -7.84 -1.64 29.53
CA TRP A 146 -6.54 -2.33 29.71
C TRP A 146 -5.63 -1.57 30.68
N THR A 147 -5.66 -0.24 30.67
CA THR A 147 -4.91 0.57 31.63
C THR A 147 -5.40 0.32 33.06
N THR A 148 -6.71 0.26 33.29
CA THR A 148 -7.26 -0.07 34.63
C THR A 148 -6.89 -1.48 35.08
N GLN A 149 -6.61 -2.37 34.16
CA GLN A 149 -6.13 -3.74 34.43
C GLN A 149 -4.60 -3.83 34.54
N GLY A 150 -3.87 -2.72 34.49
CA GLY A 150 -2.42 -2.64 34.69
C GLY A 150 -1.59 -2.83 33.42
N ALA A 151 -2.18 -2.82 32.22
CA ALA A 151 -1.42 -2.70 30.99
C ALA A 151 -0.88 -1.27 30.82
N ARG A 152 0.28 -1.13 30.20
CA ARG A 152 0.99 0.14 30.05
C ARG A 152 0.86 0.67 28.63
N PRO A 153 0.30 1.88 28.42
CA PRO A 153 0.32 2.50 27.11
C PRO A 153 1.71 2.99 26.73
N PHE A 154 2.05 2.95 25.44
CA PHE A 154 3.17 3.70 24.88
C PHE A 154 2.72 4.49 23.67
N ASP A 155 3.29 5.68 23.47
CA ASP A 155 2.96 6.54 22.36
C ASP A 155 3.85 6.17 21.15
N PRO A 156 3.27 5.68 20.04
CA PRO A 156 4.01 5.54 18.82
C PRO A 156 4.56 6.89 18.37
N SER A 157 5.81 6.93 17.92
CA SER A 157 6.33 8.14 17.30
C SER A 157 5.43 8.53 16.14
N THR A 158 4.96 9.79 16.09
CA THR A 158 4.13 10.26 14.98
C THR A 158 4.93 10.15 13.68
N ARG A 159 4.48 9.29 12.78
CA ARG A 159 5.06 9.16 11.45
C ARG A 159 4.01 9.53 10.43
N ARG A 160 4.37 10.46 9.57
CA ARG A 160 3.79 10.61 8.23
C ARG A 160 4.87 10.23 7.24
N TRP A 161 4.47 9.67 6.10
CA TRP A 161 5.40 9.65 4.97
C TRP A 161 5.86 11.09 4.80
N PRO A 162 7.18 11.35 4.75
CA PRO A 162 7.65 12.70 4.50
C PRO A 162 6.99 13.20 3.22
N ASP A 163 6.52 14.46 3.25
CA ASP A 163 6.03 15.08 2.02
C ASP A 163 7.11 14.92 0.94
N PRO A 164 6.73 14.51 -0.27
CA PRO A 164 7.70 14.42 -1.33
C PRO A 164 8.42 15.75 -1.45
N PRO A 165 9.75 15.74 -1.66
CA PRO A 165 10.48 16.99 -1.85
C PRO A 165 9.76 17.77 -2.95
N VAL A 166 9.34 18.99 -2.62
CA VAL A 166 8.82 19.93 -3.61
C VAL A 166 10.01 20.25 -4.50
N ALA A 167 10.07 19.63 -5.67
CA ALA A 167 11.08 20.03 -6.63
C ALA A 167 10.70 21.43 -7.11
N GLU A 168 11.60 22.39 -6.93
CA GLU A 168 11.51 23.70 -7.51
C GLU A 168 11.59 23.57 -9.04
N GLY A 169 10.46 23.55 -9.70
CA GLY A 169 10.39 23.46 -11.15
C GLY A 169 9.11 24.12 -11.64
N ALA A 170 9.21 24.88 -12.72
CA ALA A 170 8.05 25.46 -13.37
C ALA A 170 7.13 24.32 -13.87
N ILE A 171 5.90 24.30 -13.38
CA ILE A 171 4.87 23.39 -13.87
C ILE A 171 4.31 23.98 -15.15
N ARG A 172 4.38 23.24 -16.24
CA ARG A 172 3.69 23.59 -17.47
C ARG A 172 2.29 22.96 -17.42
N LEU A 173 1.27 23.79 -17.32
CA LEU A 173 -0.12 23.32 -17.42
C LEU A 173 -0.48 23.00 -18.88
N ALA A 174 -1.33 22.00 -19.06
CA ALA A 174 -1.94 21.73 -20.36
C ALA A 174 -2.92 22.84 -20.71
N THR A 175 -2.97 23.21 -22.00
CA THR A 175 -3.96 24.15 -22.54
C THR A 175 -5.15 23.37 -23.10
N ASP A 176 -6.34 23.99 -23.14
CA ASP A 176 -7.55 23.39 -23.72
C ASP A 176 -7.28 22.89 -25.14
N ARG A 177 -6.59 23.69 -25.95
CA ARG A 177 -6.18 23.31 -27.30
C ARG A 177 -5.38 21.98 -27.35
N MET A 178 -4.50 21.73 -26.37
CA MET A 178 -3.73 20.46 -26.30
C MET A 178 -4.66 19.31 -25.95
N VAL A 179 -5.64 19.53 -25.11
CA VAL A 179 -6.61 18.49 -24.70
C VAL A 179 -7.53 18.15 -25.88
N GLU A 180 -8.13 19.17 -26.52
CA GLU A 180 -9.09 19.02 -27.61
C GLU A 180 -8.48 18.49 -28.90
N SER A 181 -7.25 18.92 -29.24
CA SER A 181 -6.57 18.50 -30.47
C SER A 181 -5.90 17.13 -30.36
N GLY A 182 -5.83 16.55 -29.17
CA GLY A 182 -5.09 15.32 -28.94
C GLY A 182 -5.99 14.08 -29.04
N ASP A 183 -5.54 13.11 -29.82
CA ASP A 183 -6.09 11.76 -29.79
C ASP A 183 -5.33 10.93 -28.76
N TRP A 184 -5.90 10.82 -27.55
CA TRP A 184 -5.22 10.32 -26.37
C TRP A 184 -5.59 8.89 -26.02
N LEU A 185 -4.60 8.12 -25.61
CA LEU A 185 -4.76 6.88 -24.87
C LEU A 185 -4.32 7.11 -23.41
N VAL A 186 -5.18 6.78 -22.46
CA VAL A 186 -5.00 7.09 -21.05
C VAL A 186 -4.56 5.86 -20.27
N HIS A 187 -3.42 5.98 -19.59
CA HIS A 187 -2.98 5.03 -18.58
C HIS A 187 -3.24 5.62 -17.19
N CYS A 188 -4.28 5.12 -16.50
CA CYS A 188 -4.49 5.48 -15.10
C CYS A 188 -3.53 4.70 -14.20
N THR A 189 -2.72 5.43 -13.42
CA THR A 189 -1.86 4.82 -12.41
C THR A 189 -2.69 4.24 -11.29
N ARG A 190 -2.08 3.30 -10.57
CA ARG A 190 -2.71 2.66 -9.42
C ARG A 190 -1.71 2.58 -8.28
N GLU A 191 -2.25 2.51 -7.08
CA GLU A 191 -1.49 2.15 -5.90
C GLU A 191 -0.79 0.80 -6.11
N SER A 192 0.49 0.71 -5.74
CA SER A 192 1.27 -0.51 -5.86
C SER A 192 1.16 -1.34 -4.57
N ALA A 193 0.82 -2.60 -4.70
CA ALA A 193 0.87 -3.55 -3.60
C ALA A 193 2.25 -4.22 -3.53
N GLY A 194 2.87 -4.22 -2.36
CA GLY A 194 4.17 -4.83 -2.15
C GLY A 194 5.34 -4.01 -2.70
N ARG A 195 6.48 -4.64 -2.85
CA ARG A 195 7.73 -3.99 -3.27
C ARG A 195 7.68 -3.39 -4.68
N TRP A 196 8.45 -2.35 -4.90
CA TRP A 196 8.67 -1.83 -6.25
C TRP A 196 9.34 -2.87 -7.15
N PRO A 197 9.10 -2.83 -8.46
CA PRO A 197 9.82 -3.68 -9.40
C PRO A 197 11.34 -3.50 -9.27
N GLY A 198 12.05 -4.61 -9.07
CA GLY A 198 13.50 -4.62 -8.85
C GLY A 198 13.94 -4.34 -7.41
N GLN A 199 13.06 -3.92 -6.50
CA GLN A 199 13.40 -3.70 -5.09
C GLN A 199 13.56 -5.04 -4.36
N PRO A 200 14.67 -5.27 -3.63
CA PRO A 200 14.81 -6.42 -2.76
C PRO A 200 13.76 -6.46 -1.64
N GLN A 201 13.30 -7.65 -1.27
CA GLN A 201 12.28 -7.80 -0.23
C GLN A 201 12.72 -7.18 1.12
N ASN A 202 13.99 -7.34 1.49
CA ASN A 202 14.51 -6.79 2.73
C ASN A 202 14.50 -5.25 2.73
N GLU A 203 14.87 -4.62 1.61
CA GLU A 203 14.83 -3.17 1.46
C GLU A 203 13.40 -2.63 1.60
N TYR A 204 12.42 -3.28 0.96
CA TYR A 204 11.01 -2.92 1.09
C TYR A 204 10.53 -2.98 2.55
N LEU A 205 10.90 -4.05 3.28
CA LEU A 205 10.53 -4.19 4.69
C LEU A 205 11.22 -3.13 5.56
N ASP A 206 12.49 -2.82 5.29
CA ASP A 206 13.23 -1.76 5.99
C ASP A 206 12.58 -0.40 5.75
N ASP A 207 12.18 -0.11 4.51
CA ASP A 207 11.50 1.13 4.15
C ASP A 207 10.20 1.32 4.94
N LEU A 208 9.40 0.27 5.03
CA LEU A 208 8.16 0.28 5.84
C LEU A 208 8.46 0.49 7.34
N ILE A 209 9.40 -0.28 7.90
CA ILE A 209 9.73 -0.24 9.34
C ILE A 209 10.35 1.11 9.71
N LEU A 210 11.22 1.65 8.87
CA LEU A 210 11.92 2.92 9.12
C LEU A 210 11.12 4.15 8.67
N GLY A 211 10.02 3.97 7.94
CA GLY A 211 9.19 5.06 7.43
C GLY A 211 9.89 5.90 6.37
N ARG A 212 10.62 5.27 5.45
CA ARG A 212 11.29 5.97 4.35
C ARG A 212 10.29 6.38 3.27
N ASN A 213 10.62 7.41 2.49
CA ASN A 213 9.79 7.88 1.37
C ASN A 213 9.51 6.80 0.31
N SER A 214 10.46 5.87 0.14
CA SER A 214 10.33 4.72 -0.77
C SER A 214 9.25 3.72 -0.35
N ALA A 215 8.78 3.79 0.88
CA ALA A 215 7.66 3.00 1.39
C ALA A 215 6.28 3.56 1.00
N ASP A 216 6.22 4.80 0.51
CA ASP A 216 4.98 5.37 -0.05
C ASP A 216 4.69 4.72 -1.41
N HIS A 217 3.67 3.89 -1.45
CA HIS A 217 3.18 3.20 -2.64
C HIS A 217 1.81 3.73 -3.09
N SER A 218 1.47 4.95 -2.69
CA SER A 218 0.27 5.65 -3.12
C SER A 218 0.22 5.83 -4.65
N VAL A 219 -0.94 6.24 -5.13
CA VAL A 219 -1.13 6.53 -6.56
C VAL A 219 -0.19 7.65 -7.02
N GLN A 220 -0.01 8.68 -6.18
CA GLN A 220 0.89 9.80 -6.46
C GLN A 220 2.36 9.36 -6.50
N ALA A 221 2.78 8.52 -5.55
CA ALA A 221 4.14 7.97 -5.54
C ALA A 221 4.40 7.07 -6.76
N THR A 222 3.39 6.29 -7.17
CA THR A 222 3.47 5.48 -8.40
C THR A 222 3.62 6.35 -9.64
N LEU A 223 2.80 7.41 -9.76
CA LEU A 223 2.92 8.35 -10.88
C LEU A 223 4.31 9.01 -10.91
N ARG A 224 4.78 9.53 -9.76
CA ARG A 224 6.13 10.10 -9.66
C ARG A 224 7.21 9.12 -10.12
N LYS A 225 7.11 7.86 -9.70
CA LYS A 225 8.07 6.82 -10.12
C LYS A 225 8.06 6.61 -11.63
N ILE A 226 6.88 6.58 -12.27
CA ILE A 226 6.76 6.49 -13.73
C ILE A 226 7.43 7.68 -14.40
N LEU A 227 7.23 8.91 -13.89
CA LEU A 227 7.83 10.13 -14.44
C LEU A 227 9.36 10.12 -14.34
N VAL A 228 9.90 9.69 -13.21
CA VAL A 228 11.36 9.59 -12.97
C VAL A 228 11.97 8.50 -13.83
N GLU A 229 11.39 7.30 -13.86
CA GLU A 229 11.89 6.17 -14.64
C GLU A 229 11.61 6.32 -16.15
N ARG A 230 10.69 7.21 -16.53
CA ARG A 230 10.19 7.36 -17.91
C ARG A 230 9.77 6.03 -18.50
N ARG A 231 9.05 5.23 -17.73
CA ARG A 231 8.65 3.88 -18.12
C ARG A 231 7.32 3.50 -17.50
N LEU A 232 6.43 2.98 -18.35
CA LEU A 232 5.27 2.22 -17.89
C LEU A 232 5.65 0.75 -17.88
N ARG A 233 5.50 0.12 -16.72
CA ARG A 233 5.83 -1.30 -16.56
C ARG A 233 4.63 -2.17 -16.86
N ALA A 234 4.84 -3.18 -17.66
CA ALA A 234 3.84 -4.18 -17.95
C ALA A 234 3.55 -5.04 -16.72
N VAL A 235 2.29 -5.35 -16.50
CA VAL A 235 1.83 -6.20 -15.40
C VAL A 235 1.34 -7.53 -15.94
N SER A 236 1.67 -8.62 -15.22
CA SER A 236 1.11 -9.94 -15.49
C SER A 236 -0.40 -9.91 -15.33
N ARG A 237 -1.08 -10.56 -16.26
CA ARG A 237 -2.55 -10.59 -16.32
C ARG A 237 -3.09 -11.77 -15.52
N PRO A 238 -4.36 -11.69 -15.06
CA PRO A 238 -5.00 -12.81 -14.36
C PRO A 238 -5.16 -14.07 -15.21
N VAL A 239 -5.15 -13.91 -16.55
CA VAL A 239 -5.26 -15.03 -17.50
C VAL A 239 -3.88 -15.66 -17.68
N ARG A 240 -3.75 -16.94 -17.35
CA ARG A 240 -2.50 -17.70 -17.52
C ARG A 240 -2.10 -17.76 -18.98
N GLY A 241 -0.80 -17.58 -19.23
CA GLY A 241 -0.19 -17.73 -20.56
C GLY A 241 -0.11 -16.44 -21.37
N LEU A 242 -0.84 -15.38 -21.02
CA LEU A 242 -0.71 -14.12 -21.76
C LEU A 242 0.52 -13.32 -21.27
N PRO A 243 1.28 -12.71 -22.20
CA PRO A 243 2.42 -11.89 -21.85
C PRO A 243 1.98 -10.67 -21.02
N PRO A 244 2.86 -10.16 -20.16
CA PRO A 244 2.63 -8.89 -19.46
C PRO A 244 2.35 -7.76 -20.45
N ALA A 245 1.41 -6.89 -20.13
CA ALA A 245 1.04 -5.76 -20.98
C ALA A 245 0.75 -4.50 -20.15
N VAL A 246 0.90 -3.35 -20.80
CA VAL A 246 0.39 -2.06 -20.31
C VAL A 246 -0.97 -1.81 -20.96
N SER A 247 -1.98 -1.55 -20.14
CA SER A 247 -3.35 -1.23 -20.60
C SER A 247 -3.58 0.28 -20.61
N PHE A 248 -4.34 0.72 -21.60
CA PHE A 248 -4.79 2.09 -21.80
C PHE A 248 -6.29 2.10 -22.06
N SER A 249 -6.94 3.25 -21.83
CA SER A 249 -8.32 3.51 -22.25
C SER A 249 -8.32 4.57 -23.34
N ALA A 250 -9.18 4.41 -24.35
CA ALA A 250 -9.46 5.42 -25.37
C ALA A 250 -10.63 6.33 -24.97
N SER A 251 -11.15 6.21 -23.75
CA SER A 251 -12.23 7.07 -23.26
C SER A 251 -11.81 8.54 -23.20
N PRO A 252 -12.74 9.47 -23.49
CA PRO A 252 -12.48 10.90 -23.37
C PRO A 252 -11.96 11.29 -21.99
N LEU A 253 -11.05 12.27 -21.93
CA LEU A 253 -10.42 12.69 -20.67
C LEU A 253 -11.43 13.23 -19.65
N GLU A 254 -12.43 13.95 -20.10
CA GLU A 254 -13.53 14.52 -19.32
C GLU A 254 -14.42 13.45 -18.67
N GLU A 255 -14.51 12.26 -19.27
CA GLU A 255 -15.30 11.15 -18.74
C GLU A 255 -14.57 10.35 -17.66
N LEU A 256 -13.25 10.46 -17.52
CA LEU A 256 -12.46 9.62 -16.60
C LEU A 256 -12.94 9.73 -15.15
N LEU A 257 -13.32 10.93 -14.69
CA LEU A 257 -13.81 11.12 -13.33
C LEU A 257 -15.19 10.49 -13.10
N THR A 258 -16.04 10.45 -14.13
CA THR A 258 -17.38 9.83 -14.05
C THR A 258 -17.30 8.31 -14.05
N ARG A 259 -16.27 7.74 -14.66
CA ARG A 259 -16.00 6.30 -14.72
C ARG A 259 -15.30 5.76 -13.46
N ARG A 260 -14.97 6.62 -12.51
CA ARG A 260 -14.30 6.24 -11.26
C ARG A 260 -15.24 5.45 -10.35
N VAL A 261 -14.98 4.16 -10.19
CA VAL A 261 -15.77 3.24 -9.37
C VAL A 261 -14.90 2.50 -8.37
N PHE A 262 -15.31 2.48 -7.10
CA PHE A 262 -14.63 1.69 -6.08
C PHE A 262 -15.00 0.21 -6.18
N ARG A 263 -14.01 -0.64 -6.38
CA ARG A 263 -14.16 -2.11 -6.41
C ARG A 263 -13.83 -2.71 -5.04
N GLY A 264 -14.85 -2.87 -4.20
CA GLY A 264 -14.68 -3.36 -2.83
C GLY A 264 -13.95 -4.72 -2.74
N HIS A 265 -14.22 -5.68 -3.66
CA HIS A 265 -13.53 -6.97 -3.69
C HIS A 265 -12.04 -6.87 -4.06
N ARG A 266 -11.62 -5.75 -4.66
CA ARG A 266 -10.22 -5.45 -4.98
C ARG A 266 -9.60 -4.45 -4.01
N GLY A 267 -10.42 -3.79 -3.18
CA GLY A 267 -10.01 -2.75 -2.23
C GLY A 267 -9.40 -1.51 -2.90
N ARG A 268 -9.81 -1.21 -4.15
CA ARG A 268 -9.25 -0.12 -4.95
C ARG A 268 -10.28 0.51 -5.87
N TRP A 269 -9.95 1.71 -6.36
CA TRP A 269 -10.68 2.37 -7.43
C TRP A 269 -10.23 1.85 -8.79
N ASP A 270 -11.17 1.73 -9.75
CA ASP A 270 -10.86 1.72 -11.18
C ASP A 270 -10.86 3.18 -11.65
N PHE A 271 -10.02 3.51 -12.64
CA PHE A 271 -9.84 4.88 -13.15
C PHE A 271 -9.49 5.88 -12.03
N GLU A 272 -8.36 5.66 -11.38
CA GLU A 272 -7.81 6.69 -10.50
C GLU A 272 -7.47 7.95 -11.30
N PRO A 273 -7.75 9.17 -10.78
CA PRO A 273 -7.56 10.43 -11.49
C PRO A 273 -6.08 10.87 -11.53
N TYR A 274 -5.19 9.92 -11.74
CA TYR A 274 -3.75 10.12 -11.85
C TYR A 274 -3.22 9.21 -12.95
N GLY A 275 -2.35 9.72 -13.80
CA GLY A 275 -1.81 8.90 -14.89
C GLY A 275 -1.12 9.70 -15.96
N LEU A 276 -1.10 9.11 -17.14
CA LEU A 276 -0.57 9.70 -18.36
C LEU A 276 -1.60 9.56 -19.49
N ALA A 277 -1.84 10.63 -20.22
CA ALA A 277 -2.45 10.59 -21.53
C ALA A 277 -1.33 10.67 -22.57
N ILE A 278 -1.31 9.72 -23.49
CA ILE A 278 -0.24 9.56 -24.48
C ILE A 278 -0.87 9.52 -25.88
N SER A 279 -0.26 10.19 -26.85
CA SER A 279 -0.70 10.18 -28.23
C SER A 279 -0.94 8.76 -28.74
N ARG A 280 -2.15 8.49 -29.23
CA ARG A 280 -2.53 7.20 -29.80
C ARG A 280 -1.61 6.83 -30.96
N ALA A 281 -1.30 7.77 -31.85
CA ALA A 281 -0.40 7.54 -32.98
C ALA A 281 1.00 7.14 -32.50
N TRP A 282 1.52 7.77 -31.45
CA TRP A 282 2.83 7.45 -30.89
C TRP A 282 2.86 6.02 -30.29
N LEU A 283 1.82 5.64 -29.55
CA LEU A 283 1.68 4.29 -28.98
C LEU A 283 1.45 3.22 -30.05
N ALA A 284 0.59 3.50 -31.03
CA ALA A 284 0.31 2.57 -32.13
C ALA A 284 1.57 2.25 -32.97
N ALA A 285 2.41 3.28 -33.23
CA ALA A 285 3.71 3.10 -33.91
C ALA A 285 4.69 2.20 -33.13
N ARG A 286 4.43 1.95 -31.83
CA ARG A 286 5.22 1.08 -30.94
C ARG A 286 4.56 -0.25 -30.64
N GLY A 287 3.46 -0.57 -31.31
CA GLY A 287 2.79 -1.87 -31.21
C GLY A 287 1.60 -1.91 -30.26
N ALA A 288 1.16 -0.79 -29.71
CA ALA A 288 -0.11 -0.75 -29.02
C ALA A 288 -1.28 -0.95 -30.01
N ARG A 289 -2.27 -1.75 -29.60
CA ARG A 289 -3.45 -2.05 -30.43
C ARG A 289 -4.71 -2.07 -29.56
N PRO A 290 -5.89 -1.82 -30.16
CA PRO A 290 -7.15 -2.01 -29.49
C PRO A 290 -7.37 -3.47 -29.10
N VAL A 291 -8.07 -3.67 -27.98
CA VAL A 291 -8.48 -5.01 -27.55
C VAL A 291 -9.66 -5.49 -28.38
N VAL A 292 -9.56 -6.72 -28.86
CA VAL A 292 -10.62 -7.40 -29.58
C VAL A 292 -11.42 -8.24 -28.59
N TYR A 293 -12.67 -7.88 -28.37
CA TYR A 293 -13.57 -8.61 -27.48
C TYR A 293 -14.21 -9.78 -28.22
N ARG A 294 -14.03 -10.99 -27.69
CA ARG A 294 -14.57 -12.23 -28.26
C ARG A 294 -15.42 -12.98 -27.25
N ARG A 295 -16.32 -13.85 -27.74
CA ARG A 295 -16.98 -14.78 -26.83
C ARG A 295 -15.93 -15.74 -26.24
N PRO A 296 -16.11 -16.21 -25.00
CA PRO A 296 -15.12 -17.07 -24.34
C PRO A 296 -14.69 -18.31 -25.16
N LYS A 297 -15.62 -18.88 -25.95
CA LYS A 297 -15.35 -20.04 -26.81
C LYS A 297 -14.51 -19.72 -28.07
N ASP A 298 -14.44 -18.47 -28.47
CA ASP A 298 -13.80 -17.99 -29.68
C ASP A 298 -12.42 -17.36 -29.38
N LEU A 299 -11.97 -17.39 -28.13
CA LEU A 299 -10.66 -16.89 -27.71
C LEU A 299 -9.55 -17.85 -28.18
N ARG A 300 -8.49 -17.31 -28.78
CA ARG A 300 -7.31 -18.06 -29.21
C ARG A 300 -6.36 -18.39 -28.04
N GLY A 301 -6.44 -17.65 -26.93
CA GLY A 301 -5.72 -17.94 -25.69
C GLY A 301 -4.26 -17.46 -25.63
N ASP A 302 -3.66 -17.14 -26.74
CA ASP A 302 -2.26 -16.69 -26.90
C ASP A 302 -2.12 -15.24 -27.39
N ASP A 303 -3.19 -14.63 -27.91
CA ASP A 303 -3.18 -13.25 -28.39
C ASP A 303 -3.34 -12.25 -27.21
N PRO A 304 -2.33 -11.39 -26.94
CA PRO A 304 -2.39 -10.40 -25.87
C PRO A 304 -3.49 -9.36 -26.06
N PHE A 305 -4.03 -9.22 -27.27
CA PHE A 305 -5.07 -8.24 -27.60
C PHE A 305 -6.49 -8.82 -27.52
N GLU A 306 -6.65 -10.13 -27.31
CA GLU A 306 -7.97 -10.71 -27.13
C GLU A 306 -8.44 -10.66 -25.67
N GLN A 307 -9.74 -10.44 -25.47
CA GLN A 307 -10.40 -10.48 -24.18
C GLN A 307 -11.82 -11.05 -24.31
N PRO A 308 -12.31 -11.80 -23.31
CA PRO A 308 -13.72 -12.21 -23.33
C PRO A 308 -14.63 -10.98 -23.23
N THR A 309 -15.72 -10.97 -24.01
CA THR A 309 -16.76 -9.92 -23.97
C THR A 309 -17.38 -9.78 -22.58
N GLU A 310 -17.47 -10.89 -21.86
CA GLU A 310 -18.09 -10.95 -20.53
C GLU A 310 -17.21 -11.73 -19.57
N SER A 311 -17.14 -11.30 -18.33
CA SER A 311 -16.67 -12.15 -17.24
C SER A 311 -17.83 -12.61 -16.37
N ARG A 312 -17.92 -13.91 -16.11
CA ARG A 312 -18.89 -14.46 -15.16
C ARG A 312 -18.35 -14.25 -13.75
N GLY A 313 -18.78 -13.16 -13.12
CA GLY A 313 -18.65 -13.01 -11.67
C GLY A 313 -19.83 -13.72 -10.97
N PRO A 314 -19.67 -14.13 -9.69
CA PRO A 314 -20.73 -14.86 -8.95
C PRO A 314 -22.04 -14.09 -8.79
N ARG A 315 -22.10 -12.79 -9.09
CA ARG A 315 -23.28 -11.94 -8.88
C ARG A 315 -23.61 -10.95 -10.01
N ARG A 316 -22.79 -10.81 -11.08
CA ARG A 316 -23.03 -9.86 -12.18
C ARG A 316 -22.22 -10.20 -13.41
N ARG A 317 -22.85 -10.13 -14.60
CA ARG A 317 -22.12 -10.04 -15.87
C ARG A 317 -21.46 -8.67 -15.94
N LEU A 318 -20.17 -8.63 -16.21
CA LEU A 318 -19.43 -7.39 -16.46
C LEU A 318 -19.19 -7.31 -17.96
N ASP A 319 -19.74 -6.27 -18.57
CA ASP A 319 -19.44 -5.91 -19.95
C ASP A 319 -18.13 -5.10 -19.97
N TRP A 320 -17.12 -5.65 -20.64
CA TRP A 320 -15.81 -5.03 -20.78
C TRP A 320 -15.68 -4.16 -22.03
N THR A 321 -16.64 -4.24 -22.95
CA THR A 321 -16.55 -3.53 -24.25
C THR A 321 -16.57 -2.02 -24.08
N SER A 322 -17.21 -1.52 -23.02
CA SER A 322 -17.26 -0.09 -22.70
C SER A 322 -15.93 0.52 -22.23
N GLU A 323 -14.90 -0.30 -21.95
CA GLU A 323 -13.59 0.21 -21.50
C GLU A 323 -12.75 0.78 -22.64
N GLU A 324 -13.07 0.47 -23.90
CA GLU A 324 -12.30 0.88 -25.10
C GLU A 324 -10.80 0.66 -24.88
N GLU A 325 -10.47 -0.54 -24.38
CA GLU A 325 -9.13 -0.87 -23.92
C GLU A 325 -8.16 -1.00 -25.10
N TRP A 326 -6.99 -0.40 -24.96
CA TRP A 326 -5.81 -0.62 -25.77
C TRP A 326 -4.72 -1.29 -24.95
N ARG A 327 -3.85 -2.04 -25.58
CA ARG A 327 -2.73 -2.72 -24.93
C ARG A 327 -1.44 -2.55 -25.71
N HIS A 328 -0.35 -2.47 -24.93
CA HIS A 328 1.02 -2.57 -25.42
C HIS A 328 1.66 -3.80 -24.76
N PRO A 329 2.14 -4.81 -25.53
CA PRO A 329 2.88 -5.95 -24.99
C PRO A 329 4.22 -5.48 -24.41
N GLY A 330 4.53 -5.92 -23.19
CA GLY A 330 5.74 -5.48 -22.48
C GLY A 330 5.69 -4.03 -21.97
N ASP A 331 6.83 -3.59 -21.46
CA ASP A 331 7.00 -2.22 -20.93
C ASP A 331 6.91 -1.18 -22.05
N VAL A 332 6.51 0.04 -21.69
CA VAL A 332 6.55 1.21 -22.61
C VAL A 332 7.65 2.16 -22.13
N ASP A 333 8.67 2.34 -22.96
CA ASP A 333 9.72 3.33 -22.74
C ASP A 333 9.24 4.71 -23.23
N LEU A 334 9.12 5.66 -22.29
CA LEU A 334 8.66 7.02 -22.53
C LEU A 334 9.81 8.00 -22.83
N SER A 335 11.05 7.53 -22.94
CA SER A 335 12.22 8.40 -23.08
C SER A 335 12.16 9.26 -24.34
N SER A 336 11.59 8.74 -25.43
CA SER A 336 11.41 9.42 -26.72
C SER A 336 10.06 10.14 -26.88
N LEU A 337 9.18 10.10 -25.85
CA LEU A 337 7.89 10.78 -25.91
C LEU A 337 8.10 12.29 -25.78
N SER A 338 7.73 13.06 -26.81
CA SER A 338 7.87 14.52 -26.80
C SER A 338 6.85 15.20 -25.86
N ALA A 339 7.11 16.46 -25.49
CA ALA A 339 6.22 17.22 -24.64
C ALA A 339 4.83 17.49 -25.24
N SER A 340 4.71 17.43 -26.57
CA SER A 340 3.42 17.59 -27.28
C SER A 340 2.64 16.29 -27.43
N GLN A 341 3.27 15.13 -27.13
CA GLN A 341 2.68 13.80 -27.29
C GLN A 341 2.26 13.16 -25.97
N GLY A 342 2.45 13.84 -24.85
CA GLY A 342 2.08 13.33 -23.53
C GLY A 342 1.49 14.41 -22.63
N LEU A 343 0.56 14.00 -21.75
CA LEU A 343 0.04 14.82 -20.66
C LEU A 343 0.14 14.02 -19.36
N VAL A 344 0.48 14.68 -18.27
CA VAL A 344 0.39 14.10 -16.93
C VAL A 344 -0.95 14.47 -16.33
N LEU A 345 -1.66 13.50 -15.79
CA LEU A 345 -2.98 13.67 -15.20
C LEU A 345 -2.87 13.68 -13.68
N VAL A 346 -3.43 14.71 -13.04
CA VAL A 346 -3.60 14.83 -11.60
C VAL A 346 -5.04 15.20 -11.25
N HIS A 347 -5.47 14.89 -10.02
CA HIS A 347 -6.86 15.12 -9.63
C HIS A 347 -7.17 16.59 -9.31
N ARG A 348 -6.28 17.26 -8.54
CA ARG A 348 -6.50 18.61 -7.97
C ARG A 348 -5.24 19.43 -8.08
N ASP A 349 -5.38 20.75 -7.96
CA ASP A 349 -4.25 21.69 -7.94
C ASP A 349 -3.25 21.38 -6.82
N SER A 350 -3.74 20.95 -5.65
CA SER A 350 -2.87 20.53 -4.55
C SER A 350 -1.94 19.35 -4.89
N ASP A 351 -2.27 18.59 -5.94
CA ASP A 351 -1.48 17.43 -6.36
C ASP A 351 -0.33 17.82 -7.33
N LEU A 352 -0.34 19.03 -7.85
CA LEU A 352 0.72 19.54 -8.73
C LEU A 352 2.10 19.40 -8.10
N ARG A 353 2.21 19.59 -6.78
CA ARG A 353 3.45 19.41 -6.02
C ARG A 353 4.07 18.02 -6.15
N TYR A 354 3.27 16.97 -6.38
CA TYR A 354 3.76 15.60 -6.50
C TYR A 354 4.45 15.32 -7.84
N VAL A 355 4.20 16.14 -8.86
CA VAL A 355 4.72 15.99 -10.22
C VAL A 355 5.64 17.15 -10.63
N ALA A 356 5.64 18.25 -9.87
CA ALA A 356 6.55 19.38 -10.07
C ALA A 356 8.00 18.91 -10.08
N GLY A 357 8.80 19.40 -11.03
CA GLY A 357 10.21 19.03 -11.18
C GLY A 357 10.49 17.62 -11.71
N PHE A 358 9.49 16.74 -11.79
CA PHE A 358 9.63 15.40 -12.33
C PHE A 358 9.04 15.25 -13.74
N SER A 359 7.99 16.06 -14.06
CA SER A 359 7.34 16.01 -15.36
C SER A 359 8.00 16.90 -16.37
N ARG A 360 8.31 16.35 -17.53
CA ARG A 360 8.65 17.11 -18.76
C ARG A 360 7.45 17.33 -19.67
N TRP A 361 6.34 16.68 -19.36
CA TRP A 361 5.08 16.81 -20.08
C TRP A 361 4.17 17.80 -19.37
N PRO A 362 3.29 18.51 -20.11
CA PRO A 362 2.30 19.37 -19.50
C PRO A 362 1.40 18.58 -18.54
N VAL A 363 0.91 19.26 -17.50
CA VAL A 363 0.05 18.67 -16.48
C VAL A 363 -1.38 19.13 -16.66
N LEU A 364 -2.31 18.20 -16.68
CA LEU A 364 -3.75 18.42 -16.74
C LEU A 364 -4.38 18.13 -15.38
N VAL A 365 -5.10 19.10 -14.82
CA VAL A 365 -5.85 18.95 -13.58
C VAL A 365 -7.28 18.52 -13.92
N LEU A 366 -7.59 17.23 -13.72
CA LEU A 366 -8.88 16.65 -14.12
C LEU A 366 -10.07 17.24 -13.33
N GLY A 367 -9.85 17.77 -12.13
CA GLY A 367 -10.89 18.41 -11.32
C GLY A 367 -11.52 19.63 -11.98
N HIS A 368 -10.82 20.30 -12.91
CA HIS A 368 -11.34 21.47 -13.62
C HIS A 368 -12.48 21.12 -14.57
N PHE A 369 -12.52 19.92 -15.17
CA PHE A 369 -13.62 19.48 -16.03
C PHE A 369 -15.00 19.38 -15.32
N ARG A 370 -15.04 19.32 -13.99
CA ARG A 370 -16.30 19.26 -13.25
C ARG A 370 -16.95 20.62 -13.02
N GLN A 371 -16.23 21.73 -13.18
CA GLN A 371 -16.76 23.06 -12.86
C GLN A 371 -17.63 23.61 -13.97
N ASP A 372 -17.42 23.23 -15.23
CA ASP A 372 -18.16 23.75 -16.36
C ASP A 372 -19.54 23.13 -16.58
N THR A 373 -19.82 21.95 -16.01
CA THR A 373 -21.13 21.27 -16.15
C THR A 373 -22.20 21.76 -15.17
N SER A 374 -21.86 22.57 -14.16
CA SER A 374 -22.83 23.14 -13.21
C SER A 374 -23.32 24.54 -13.58
N ALA A 375 -22.83 25.13 -14.68
CA ALA A 375 -23.24 26.45 -15.16
C ALA A 375 -24.37 26.45 -16.21
N VAL A 376 -24.91 25.25 -16.51
CA VAL A 376 -26.05 25.08 -17.42
C VAL A 376 -27.15 24.26 -16.71
N GLN A 377 -27.81 24.89 -15.75
CA GLN A 377 -29.16 24.56 -15.29
C GLN A 377 -29.90 25.83 -14.91
#